data_47beeb13ae6c4037c3e94e3f872dda9b
#
_entry.id   47beeb13ae6c4037c3e94e3f872dda9b
#
_cell.length_a   1.000
_cell.length_b   1.000
_cell.length_c   1.000
_cell.angle_alpha   90.00
_cell.angle_beta   90.00
_cell.angle_gamma   90.00
#
_symmetry.space_group_name_H-M   'P 1'
#
loop_
_entity.id
_entity.type
_entity.pdbx_description
1 polymer ?
#
loop_
_entity_poly.entity_id
_entity_poly.type
_entity_poly.pdbx_seq_one_letter_code
_entity_poly.pdbx_strand_id
1 'polypeptide(L)'
;SGIVKKKPHFIVYGVVLLFGIAEVALLPAFSPYINNPDRKSVALTKTVSELQGVPYYYNSSDSLRIEIVYAAGRKIRPLDVTNPDSVEAHLPLALFTHKSVGDELPAAVLERVDTTTIGHYDDNSRPKQYKRRYDEIFLYNVTLLRKK
;
A
#
# COMPACT_ATOMS: atom_id res chain seq x y z
N SER A 1 39.69 14.02 -50.52
CA SER A 1 38.53 14.66 -50.01
C SER A 1 38.49 14.51 -48.50
N GLY A 2 38.64 15.61 -47.79
CA GLY A 2 38.60 15.62 -46.34
C GLY A 2 37.20 15.44 -45.72
N ILE A 3 36.31 14.83 -46.43
CA ILE A 3 34.99 14.51 -45.86
C ILE A 3 35.17 13.37 -44.89
N VAL A 4 35.14 13.71 -43.62
CA VAL A 4 35.03 12.73 -42.57
C VAL A 4 33.70 12.03 -42.77
N LYS A 5 33.73 10.80 -43.25
CA LYS A 5 32.56 9.93 -43.25
C LYS A 5 32.20 9.67 -41.80
N LYS A 6 31.28 10.49 -41.25
CA LYS A 6 30.71 10.23 -39.97
C LYS A 6 30.01 8.90 -40.04
N LYS A 7 30.60 7.90 -39.41
CA LYS A 7 29.98 6.58 -39.33
C LYS A 7 28.79 6.69 -38.41
N PRO A 8 27.54 6.57 -38.89
CA PRO A 8 26.34 6.79 -38.06
C PRO A 8 26.25 5.84 -36.87
N HIS A 9 26.86 4.65 -36.97
CA HIS A 9 26.89 3.69 -35.89
C HIS A 9 27.65 4.20 -34.65
N PHE A 10 28.67 5.06 -34.78
CA PHE A 10 29.33 5.66 -33.61
C PHE A 10 28.42 6.62 -32.87
N ILE A 11 27.56 7.32 -33.56
CA ILE A 11 26.56 8.22 -32.95
C ILE A 11 25.55 7.35 -32.18
N VAL A 12 25.07 6.26 -32.75
CA VAL A 12 24.14 5.34 -32.09
C VAL A 12 24.77 4.71 -30.85
N TYR A 13 25.99 4.24 -30.92
CA TYR A 13 26.69 3.69 -29.76
C TYR A 13 26.93 4.72 -28.68
N GLY A 14 27.26 5.95 -29.03
CA GLY A 14 27.42 7.06 -28.11
C GLY A 14 26.12 7.38 -27.37
N VAL A 15 25.00 7.41 -28.07
CA VAL A 15 23.67 7.64 -27.50
C VAL A 15 23.25 6.50 -26.57
N VAL A 16 23.42 5.25 -27.00
CA VAL A 16 23.10 4.09 -26.18
C VAL A 16 23.96 4.05 -24.91
N LEU A 17 25.25 4.35 -25.03
CA LEU A 17 26.15 4.42 -23.89
C LEU A 17 25.72 5.52 -22.90
N LEU A 18 25.36 6.70 -23.42
CA LEU A 18 24.92 7.83 -22.64
C LEU A 18 23.64 7.49 -21.85
N PHE A 19 22.65 6.89 -22.49
CA PHE A 19 21.44 6.41 -21.84
C PHE A 19 21.71 5.33 -20.80
N GLY A 20 22.60 4.38 -21.12
CA GLY A 20 23.01 3.33 -20.18
C GLY A 20 23.67 3.91 -18.93
N ILE A 21 24.56 4.88 -19.08
CA ILE A 21 25.18 5.59 -17.94
C ILE A 21 24.14 6.37 -17.14
N ALA A 22 23.21 7.04 -17.82
CA ALA A 22 22.13 7.78 -17.18
C ALA A 22 21.24 6.85 -16.34
N GLU A 23 20.86 5.72 -16.88
CA GLU A 23 20.05 4.72 -16.15
C GLU A 23 20.78 4.16 -14.92
N VAL A 24 22.04 3.78 -15.08
CA VAL A 24 22.81 3.14 -14.00
C VAL A 24 23.20 4.15 -12.91
N ALA A 25 23.55 5.38 -13.28
CA ALA A 25 24.06 6.39 -12.35
C ALA A 25 22.98 7.35 -11.82
N LEU A 26 22.05 7.78 -12.69
CA LEU A 26 21.07 8.81 -12.34
C LEU A 26 19.78 8.24 -11.74
N LEU A 27 19.26 7.12 -12.22
CA LEU A 27 18.04 6.54 -11.67
C LEU A 27 18.17 6.17 -10.18
N PRO A 28 19.23 5.50 -9.72
CA PRO A 28 19.41 5.25 -8.30
C PRO A 28 19.55 6.53 -7.47
N ALA A 29 20.20 7.57 -8.02
CA ALA A 29 20.38 8.85 -7.34
C ALA A 29 19.05 9.62 -7.19
N PHE A 30 18.15 9.53 -8.16
CA PHE A 30 16.85 10.19 -8.16
C PHE A 30 15.72 9.33 -7.57
N SER A 31 15.93 8.04 -7.40
CA SER A 31 14.93 7.12 -6.88
C SER A 31 14.29 7.58 -5.56
N PRO A 32 15.05 8.08 -4.56
CA PRO A 32 14.47 8.57 -3.31
C PRO A 32 13.53 9.78 -3.49
N TYR A 33 13.68 10.54 -4.58
CA TYR A 33 12.84 11.70 -4.90
C TYR A 33 11.61 11.34 -5.71
N ILE A 34 11.66 10.23 -6.44
CA ILE A 34 10.60 9.78 -7.34
C ILE A 34 9.72 8.75 -6.66
N ASN A 35 10.30 7.84 -5.91
CA ASN A 35 9.62 6.74 -5.26
C ASN A 35 9.57 6.95 -3.74
N ASN A 36 8.49 6.52 -3.13
CA ASN A 36 8.38 6.49 -1.68
C ASN A 36 9.28 5.36 -1.13
N PRO A 37 10.36 5.68 -0.40
CA PRO A 37 11.25 4.66 0.16
C PRO A 37 10.58 3.84 1.26
N ASP A 38 9.57 4.39 1.93
CA ASP A 38 8.85 3.76 3.03
C ASP A 38 7.60 3.02 2.54
N ARG A 39 7.43 2.91 1.22
CA ARG A 39 6.27 2.24 0.63
C ARG A 39 6.21 0.79 1.08
N LYS A 40 5.12 0.47 1.75
CA LYS A 40 4.78 -0.90 2.15
C LYS A 40 3.41 -1.24 1.59
N SER A 41 3.39 -1.90 0.44
CA SER A 41 2.15 -2.19 -0.26
C SER A 41 1.24 -3.13 0.53
N VAL A 42 -0.05 -2.88 0.45
CA VAL A 42 -1.10 -3.79 0.93
C VAL A 42 -1.00 -5.19 0.31
N ALA A 43 -0.37 -5.32 -0.87
CA ALA A 43 -0.11 -6.61 -1.49
C ALA A 43 0.69 -7.56 -0.57
N LEU A 44 1.47 -7.04 0.36
CA LEU A 44 2.22 -7.85 1.34
C LEU A 44 1.30 -8.62 2.30
N THR A 45 0.03 -8.23 2.44
CA THR A 45 -0.95 -8.98 3.24
C THR A 45 -1.15 -10.40 2.74
N LYS A 46 -0.91 -10.65 1.45
CA LYS A 46 -0.99 -11.99 0.85
C LYS A 46 0.02 -12.98 1.44
N THR A 47 1.11 -12.47 1.99
CA THR A 47 2.20 -13.29 2.55
C THR A 47 2.05 -13.52 4.05
N VAL A 48 1.09 -12.86 4.69
CA VAL A 48 0.86 -12.99 6.13
C VAL A 48 0.08 -14.26 6.43
N SER A 49 0.67 -15.18 7.18
CA SER A 49 0.08 -16.48 7.48
C SER A 49 -1.20 -16.37 8.32
N GLU A 50 -1.27 -15.41 9.24
CA GLU A 50 -2.43 -15.17 10.11
C GLU A 50 -3.67 -14.71 9.34
N LEU A 51 -3.48 -14.16 8.14
CA LEU A 51 -4.57 -13.67 7.28
C LEU A 51 -5.07 -14.70 6.27
N GLN A 52 -4.50 -15.91 6.24
CA GLN A 52 -4.93 -16.97 5.34
C GLN A 52 -6.34 -17.45 5.70
N GLY A 53 -7.25 -17.38 4.74
CA GLY A 53 -8.64 -17.77 4.92
C GLY A 53 -9.50 -16.80 5.75
N VAL A 54 -8.94 -15.68 6.18
CA VAL A 54 -9.65 -14.65 6.95
C VAL A 54 -10.28 -13.64 5.99
N PRO A 55 -11.59 -13.35 6.10
CA PRO A 55 -12.25 -12.35 5.27
C PRO A 55 -11.76 -10.94 5.61
N TYR A 56 -11.71 -10.07 4.59
CA TYR A 56 -11.29 -8.69 4.71
C TYR A 56 -12.49 -7.76 4.73
N TYR A 57 -12.46 -6.81 5.67
CA TYR A 57 -13.49 -5.78 5.83
C TYR A 57 -12.87 -4.40 5.99
N TYR A 58 -13.64 -3.38 5.67
CA TYR A 58 -13.31 -1.98 5.94
C TYR A 58 -14.49 -1.30 6.64
N ASN A 59 -14.22 -0.20 7.35
CA ASN A 59 -15.28 0.56 8.00
C ASN A 59 -16.23 1.15 6.96
N SER A 60 -17.51 0.82 7.03
CA SER A 60 -18.53 1.27 6.06
C SER A 60 -18.73 2.77 6.03
N SER A 61 -18.33 3.50 7.08
CA SER A 61 -18.34 4.97 7.11
C SER A 61 -17.17 5.61 6.38
N ASP A 62 -16.12 4.83 6.07
CA ASP A 62 -14.97 5.26 5.29
C ASP A 62 -15.15 4.92 3.80
N SER A 63 -14.33 5.55 2.97
CA SER A 63 -14.18 5.17 1.57
C SER A 63 -12.96 4.27 1.38
N LEU A 64 -13.13 3.21 0.61
CA LEU A 64 -12.03 2.33 0.22
C LEU A 64 -11.71 2.53 -1.26
N ARG A 65 -10.44 2.73 -1.56
CA ARG A 65 -10.00 2.87 -2.95
C ARG A 65 -9.90 1.50 -3.61
N ILE A 66 -10.32 1.45 -4.88
CA ILE A 66 -10.32 0.21 -5.64
C ILE A 66 -8.92 -0.37 -5.82
N GLU A 67 -7.90 0.47 -5.87
CA GLU A 67 -6.49 0.07 -5.96
C GLU A 67 -6.06 -0.80 -4.79
N ILE A 68 -6.61 -0.54 -3.61
CA ILE A 68 -6.32 -1.33 -2.40
C ILE A 68 -6.93 -2.73 -2.52
N VAL A 69 -8.12 -2.84 -3.08
CA VAL A 69 -8.77 -4.14 -3.32
C VAL A 69 -7.94 -4.98 -4.29
N TYR A 70 -7.45 -4.36 -5.36
CA TYR A 70 -6.56 -5.03 -6.31
C TYR A 70 -5.24 -5.45 -5.66
N ALA A 71 -4.63 -4.56 -4.89
CA ALA A 71 -3.38 -4.86 -4.20
C ALA A 71 -3.55 -6.02 -3.20
N ALA A 72 -4.62 -6.03 -2.43
CA ALA A 72 -4.93 -7.11 -1.50
C ALA A 72 -5.23 -8.44 -2.20
N GLY A 73 -5.68 -8.40 -3.46
CA GLY A 73 -5.96 -9.59 -4.26
C GLY A 73 -7.22 -10.36 -3.84
N ARG A 74 -8.09 -9.75 -3.06
CA ARG A 74 -9.37 -10.33 -2.62
C ARG A 74 -10.40 -9.25 -2.32
N LYS A 75 -11.65 -9.64 -2.21
CA LYS A 75 -12.73 -8.72 -1.85
C LYS A 75 -12.51 -8.16 -0.45
N ILE A 76 -12.74 -6.86 -0.31
CA ILE A 76 -12.80 -6.16 0.96
C ILE A 76 -14.21 -5.60 1.07
N ARG A 77 -14.99 -6.09 2.02
CA ARG A 77 -16.40 -5.74 2.17
C ARG A 77 -16.59 -4.65 3.22
N PRO A 78 -17.63 -3.80 3.09
CA PRO A 78 -17.97 -2.86 4.14
C PRO A 78 -18.51 -3.58 5.38
N LEU A 79 -18.17 -3.07 6.55
CA LEU A 79 -18.66 -3.55 7.84
C LEU A 79 -19.05 -2.34 8.69
N ASP A 80 -20.22 -2.39 9.31
CA ASP A 80 -20.60 -1.42 10.32
C ASP A 80 -19.88 -1.75 11.63
N VAL A 81 -18.79 -1.04 11.89
CA VAL A 81 -17.96 -1.24 13.08
C VAL A 81 -18.56 -0.61 14.34
N THR A 82 -19.65 0.17 14.22
CA THR A 82 -20.35 0.75 15.36
C THR A 82 -21.33 -0.21 16.03
N ASN A 83 -21.72 -1.28 15.33
CA ASN A 83 -22.62 -2.29 15.84
C ASN A 83 -21.82 -3.52 16.35
N PRO A 84 -21.75 -3.73 17.67
CA PRO A 84 -21.00 -4.85 18.23
C PRO A 84 -21.48 -6.23 17.75
N ASP A 85 -22.78 -6.40 17.57
CA ASP A 85 -23.35 -7.66 17.11
C ASP A 85 -22.98 -7.96 15.65
N SER A 86 -22.93 -6.94 14.81
CA SER A 86 -22.49 -7.07 13.41
C SER A 86 -21.02 -7.46 13.33
N VAL A 87 -20.16 -6.85 14.13
CA VAL A 87 -18.73 -7.20 14.18
C VAL A 87 -18.55 -8.62 14.67
N GLU A 88 -19.21 -8.99 15.76
CA GLU A 88 -19.10 -10.33 16.36
C GLU A 88 -19.57 -11.44 15.41
N ALA A 89 -20.63 -11.17 14.63
CA ALA A 89 -21.16 -12.12 13.65
C ALA A 89 -20.19 -12.45 12.50
N HIS A 90 -19.22 -11.57 12.23
CA HIS A 90 -18.27 -11.71 11.12
C HIS A 90 -16.86 -12.14 11.57
N LEU A 91 -16.65 -12.37 12.87
CA LEU A 91 -15.34 -12.80 13.39
C LEU A 91 -15.01 -14.25 13.00
N PRO A 92 -13.74 -14.62 12.76
CA PRO A 92 -12.58 -13.74 12.68
C PRO A 92 -12.53 -12.95 11.36
N LEU A 93 -11.99 -11.75 11.42
CA LEU A 93 -11.85 -10.89 10.24
C LEU A 93 -10.59 -10.01 10.30
N ALA A 94 -10.13 -9.55 9.15
CA ALA A 94 -9.10 -8.54 9.05
C ALA A 94 -9.76 -7.19 8.70
N LEU A 95 -9.54 -6.19 9.53
CA LEU A 95 -10.12 -4.86 9.36
C LEU A 95 -9.08 -3.89 8.82
N PHE A 96 -9.44 -3.22 7.73
CA PHE A 96 -8.65 -2.14 7.13
C PHE A 96 -9.16 -0.80 7.65
N THR A 97 -8.29 -0.03 8.28
CA THR A 97 -8.62 1.27 8.87
C THR A 97 -7.57 2.31 8.51
N HIS A 98 -7.97 3.58 8.45
CA HIS A 98 -7.02 4.69 8.28
C HIS A 98 -6.38 5.10 9.61
N LYS A 99 -7.12 4.96 10.69
CA LYS A 99 -6.66 5.24 12.05
C LYS A 99 -6.38 3.95 12.79
N SER A 100 -5.85 4.05 13.98
CA SER A 100 -5.70 2.88 14.85
C SER A 100 -7.08 2.32 15.21
N VAL A 101 -7.14 1.01 15.42
CA VAL A 101 -8.38 0.32 15.79
C VAL A 101 -8.96 0.88 17.10
N GLY A 102 -8.10 1.27 18.03
CA GLY A 102 -8.53 1.88 19.28
C GLY A 102 -9.26 3.22 19.09
N ASP A 103 -8.94 3.94 18.02
CA ASP A 103 -9.58 5.22 17.68
C ASP A 103 -10.85 5.05 16.84
N GLU A 104 -10.92 4.01 16.01
CA GLU A 104 -12.06 3.80 15.11
C GLU A 104 -13.16 2.96 15.71
N LEU A 105 -12.84 1.97 16.53
CA LEU A 105 -13.84 1.08 17.12
C LEU A 105 -14.40 1.65 18.41
N PRO A 106 -15.74 1.58 18.61
CA PRO A 106 -16.34 1.90 19.91
C PRO A 106 -15.84 0.97 21.02
N ALA A 107 -15.82 1.47 22.25
CA ALA A 107 -15.40 0.69 23.41
C ALA A 107 -16.20 -0.61 23.55
N ALA A 108 -17.51 -0.60 23.26
CA ALA A 108 -18.37 -1.78 23.30
C ALA A 108 -17.92 -2.87 22.34
N VAL A 109 -17.36 -2.52 21.19
CA VAL A 109 -16.80 -3.48 20.23
C VAL A 109 -15.45 -3.97 20.72
N LEU A 110 -14.58 -3.09 21.19
CA LEU A 110 -13.25 -3.43 21.69
C LEU A 110 -13.29 -4.40 22.87
N GLU A 111 -14.32 -4.32 23.71
CA GLU A 111 -14.53 -5.23 24.83
C GLU A 111 -14.84 -6.66 24.40
N ARG A 112 -15.41 -6.84 23.21
CA ARG A 112 -15.86 -8.16 22.69
C ARG A 112 -14.86 -8.84 21.78
N VAL A 113 -13.84 -8.12 21.31
CA VAL A 113 -12.89 -8.62 20.33
C VAL A 113 -11.47 -8.61 20.86
N ASP A 114 -10.69 -9.57 20.38
CA ASP A 114 -9.25 -9.59 20.53
C ASP A 114 -8.60 -9.00 19.29
N THR A 115 -7.75 -8.02 19.46
CA THR A 115 -7.13 -7.29 18.35
C THR A 115 -5.65 -7.63 18.24
N THR A 116 -5.22 -7.98 17.03
CA THR A 116 -3.80 -8.18 16.70
C THR A 116 -3.44 -7.30 15.53
N THR A 117 -2.55 -6.35 15.73
CA THR A 117 -2.06 -5.51 14.65
C THR A 117 -1.19 -6.34 13.71
N ILE A 118 -1.60 -6.47 12.46
CA ILE A 118 -0.83 -7.16 11.43
C ILE A 118 0.23 -6.24 10.84
N GLY A 119 -0.12 -5.00 10.57
CA GLY A 119 0.84 -4.04 10.07
C GLY A 119 0.23 -2.71 9.64
N HIS A 120 1.12 -1.78 9.37
CA HIS A 120 0.81 -0.50 8.77
C HIS A 120 1.31 -0.52 7.33
N TYR A 121 0.46 -0.11 6.39
CA TYR A 121 0.75 -0.12 4.98
C TYR A 121 0.65 1.29 4.41
N ASP A 122 1.58 1.63 3.52
CA ASP A 122 1.61 2.89 2.80
C ASP A 122 1.72 2.60 1.31
N ASP A 123 0.62 2.76 0.60
CA ASP A 123 0.56 2.56 -0.85
C ASP A 123 0.82 3.84 -1.65
N ASN A 124 1.26 4.91 -1.01
CA ASN A 124 1.71 6.10 -1.71
C ASN A 124 2.91 5.79 -2.60
N SER A 125 2.81 6.15 -3.86
CA SER A 125 3.91 5.98 -4.81
C SER A 125 4.99 7.06 -4.66
N ARG A 126 4.66 8.19 -4.04
CA ARG A 126 5.55 9.34 -3.87
C ARG A 126 5.93 9.56 -2.42
N PRO A 127 7.14 10.09 -2.16
CA PRO A 127 7.57 10.42 -0.81
C PRO A 127 6.68 11.46 -0.13
N LYS A 128 6.56 11.38 1.18
CA LYS A 128 5.76 12.29 2.02
C LYS A 128 6.10 13.77 1.83
N GLN A 129 7.35 14.09 1.51
CA GLN A 129 7.80 15.46 1.24
C GLN A 129 7.09 16.11 0.05
N TYR A 130 6.54 15.32 -0.89
CA TYR A 130 5.77 15.81 -2.03
C TYR A 130 4.27 15.81 -1.72
N LYS A 131 3.84 16.71 -0.84
CA LYS A 131 2.48 16.81 -0.30
C LYS A 131 1.35 16.75 -1.33
N ARG A 132 1.58 17.25 -2.54
CA ARG A 132 0.56 17.25 -3.61
C ARG A 132 0.24 15.86 -4.16
N ARG A 133 1.10 14.88 -3.94
CA ARG A 133 0.97 13.51 -4.47
C ARG A 133 0.99 12.44 -3.39
N TYR A 134 1.18 12.86 -2.15
CA TYR A 134 1.08 12.02 -0.98
C TYR A 134 -0.29 12.23 -0.36
N ASP A 135 -1.04 11.16 -0.18
CA ASP A 135 -2.39 11.22 0.39
C ASP A 135 -2.50 10.20 1.52
N GLU A 136 -3.01 10.65 2.65
CA GLU A 136 -3.22 9.81 3.83
C GLU A 136 -4.29 8.73 3.60
N ILE A 137 -5.14 8.89 2.59
CA ILE A 137 -6.11 7.84 2.20
C ILE A 137 -5.45 6.56 1.68
N PHE A 138 -4.17 6.58 1.32
CA PHE A 138 -3.38 5.40 0.98
C PHE A 138 -2.67 4.77 2.17
N LEU A 139 -2.84 5.33 3.38
CA LEU A 139 -2.33 4.75 4.62
C LEU A 139 -3.38 3.84 5.21
N TYR A 140 -3.02 2.59 5.44
CA TYR A 140 -3.92 1.60 6.01
C TYR A 140 -3.28 0.85 7.16
N ASN A 141 -4.05 0.68 8.20
CA ASN A 141 -3.75 -0.26 9.28
C ASN A 141 -4.57 -1.53 9.03
N VAL A 142 -3.93 -2.66 9.11
CA VAL A 142 -4.59 -3.96 9.02
C VAL A 142 -4.53 -4.62 10.38
N THR A 143 -5.69 -4.90 10.95
CA THR A 143 -5.83 -5.48 12.27
C THR A 143 -6.67 -6.76 12.17
N LEU A 144 -6.16 -7.84 12.74
CA LEU A 144 -6.91 -9.09 12.87
C LEU A 144 -7.79 -9.01 14.11
N LEU A 145 -9.08 -9.16 13.91
CA LEU A 145 -10.07 -9.23 14.98
C LEU A 145 -10.51 -10.69 15.17
N ARG A 146 -10.45 -11.14 16.39
CA ARG A 146 -10.90 -12.48 16.81
C ARG A 146 -11.90 -12.36 17.94
N LYS A 147 -12.68 -13.39 18.11
CA LYS A 147 -13.57 -13.50 19.28
C LYS A 147 -12.72 -13.62 20.55
N LYS A 148 -13.09 -12.85 21.55
CA LYS A 148 -12.42 -12.82 22.85
C LYS A 148 -12.69 -14.07 23.68
#